data_d029feb7711df9d830b0ae995aa9e000
#
_entry.id   d029feb7711df9d830b0ae995aa9e000
#
_cell.length_a   1.000
_cell.length_b   1.000
_cell.length_c   1.000
_cell.angle_alpha   90.00
_cell.angle_beta   90.00
_cell.angle_gamma   90.00
#
_symmetry.space_group_name_H-M   'P 1'
#
loop_
_entity.id
_entity.type
_entity.pdbx_description
1 polymer ?
#
loop_
_entity_poly.entity_id
_entity_poly.type
_entity_poly.pdbx_seq_one_letter_code
_entity_poly.pdbx_strand_id
1 'polypeptide(L)'
;YYNDAGAQIDNLALSVQARCRGVEPDQDGWPADGYRGDYIRDVARDYLAGATVQADGRDVTARADADDLDAIRRFAVAWLRREQDLDLRAFGVAFDVYFLESSLYADGKVEETVRELVAARHTYEQDGALWLRTTGFGDDKDRVMRKAQGGYTYFVPDVAYHENKWRRGFERVINEQGADHHST
;
A
#
# COMPACT_ATOMS: atom_id res chain seq x y z
N TYR A 1 -3.83 2.34 8.69
CA TYR A 1 -3.81 1.89 7.28
C TYR A 1 -2.40 1.93 6.73
N TYR A 2 -2.00 0.87 6.08
CA TYR A 2 -0.66 0.72 5.54
C TYR A 2 -0.73 0.30 4.07
N ASN A 3 -0.08 1.09 3.20
CA ASN A 3 0.05 0.75 1.79
C ASN A 3 1.21 -0.25 1.64
N ASP A 4 0.88 -1.52 1.45
CA ASP A 4 1.82 -2.63 1.26
C ASP A 4 1.73 -3.24 -0.15
N ALA A 5 1.12 -2.52 -1.09
CA ALA A 5 0.95 -2.92 -2.47
C ALA A 5 1.14 -1.74 -3.44
N GLY A 6 1.23 -2.05 -4.73
CA GLY A 6 1.35 -1.06 -5.80
C GLY A 6 2.77 -0.60 -6.11
N ALA A 7 2.88 0.36 -7.04
CA ALA A 7 4.14 0.77 -7.66
C ALA A 7 5.23 1.22 -6.66
N GLN A 8 4.85 1.86 -5.56
CA GLN A 8 5.81 2.28 -4.54
C GLN A 8 6.49 1.09 -3.86
N ILE A 9 5.72 0.06 -3.56
CA ILE A 9 6.24 -1.17 -2.95
C ILE A 9 7.06 -1.99 -3.94
N ASP A 10 6.67 -1.99 -5.21
CA ASP A 10 7.47 -2.59 -6.27
C ASP A 10 8.83 -1.88 -6.41
N ASN A 11 8.84 -0.54 -6.40
CA ASN A 11 10.06 0.25 -6.42
C ASN A 11 10.93 0.02 -5.18
N LEU A 12 10.33 -0.16 -4.01
CA LEU A 12 11.04 -0.56 -2.79
C LEU A 12 11.74 -1.92 -2.98
N ALA A 13 11.00 -2.92 -3.43
CA ALA A 13 11.53 -4.26 -3.63
C ALA A 13 12.68 -4.28 -4.65
N LEU A 14 12.52 -3.57 -5.78
CA LEU A 14 13.56 -3.43 -6.81
C LEU A 14 14.81 -2.72 -6.27
N SER A 15 14.63 -1.70 -5.42
CA SER A 15 15.75 -0.98 -4.81
C SER A 15 16.55 -1.87 -3.85
N VAL A 16 15.84 -2.64 -3.02
CA VAL A 16 16.49 -3.62 -2.12
C VAL A 16 17.16 -4.72 -2.94
N GLN A 17 16.54 -5.22 -4.01
CA GLN A 17 17.15 -6.21 -4.89
C GLN A 17 18.44 -5.68 -5.54
N ALA A 18 18.43 -4.44 -6.03
CA ALA A 18 19.63 -3.81 -6.60
C ALA A 18 20.77 -3.77 -5.57
N ARG A 19 20.46 -3.39 -4.32
CA ARG A 19 21.45 -3.43 -3.23
C ARG A 19 21.94 -4.85 -2.91
N CYS A 20 21.06 -5.83 -2.90
CA CYS A 20 21.44 -7.23 -2.72
C CYS A 20 22.43 -7.71 -3.80
N ARG A 21 22.33 -7.17 -5.00
CA ARG A 21 23.22 -7.44 -6.14
C ARG A 21 24.47 -6.53 -6.17
N GLY A 22 24.65 -5.67 -5.17
CA GLY A 22 25.80 -4.77 -5.07
C GLY A 22 25.71 -3.53 -5.95
N VAL A 23 24.53 -3.19 -6.49
CA VAL A 23 24.32 -1.99 -7.31
C VAL A 23 24.07 -0.79 -6.40
N GLU A 24 24.76 0.31 -6.65
CA GLU A 24 24.61 1.59 -5.94
C GLU A 24 23.65 2.53 -6.69
N PRO A 25 23.02 3.53 -6.02
CA PRO A 25 22.02 4.42 -6.64
C PRO A 25 22.45 5.20 -7.87
N ASP A 26 23.76 5.42 -8.04
CA ASP A 26 24.33 6.20 -9.15
C ASP A 26 24.93 5.31 -10.24
N GLN A 27 24.72 4.00 -10.17
CA GLN A 27 25.25 3.03 -11.13
C GLN A 27 24.17 2.56 -12.10
N ASP A 28 24.65 2.10 -13.28
CA ASP A 28 23.80 1.41 -14.24
C ASP A 28 23.15 0.18 -13.61
N GLY A 29 21.86 -0.01 -13.85
CA GLY A 29 21.08 -1.09 -13.26
C GLY A 29 20.31 -0.68 -12.00
N TRP A 30 20.46 0.55 -11.49
CA TRP A 30 19.58 1.07 -10.46
C TRP A 30 18.18 1.34 -11.03
N PRO A 31 17.07 0.96 -10.32
CA PRO A 31 15.73 1.25 -10.78
C PRO A 31 15.48 2.76 -10.93
N ALA A 32 14.86 3.18 -12.05
CA ALA A 32 14.65 4.61 -12.36
C ALA A 32 13.92 5.33 -11.21
N ASP A 33 12.88 4.73 -10.66
CA ASP A 33 12.08 5.25 -9.54
C ASP A 33 12.48 4.61 -8.20
N GLY A 34 13.72 4.11 -8.10
CA GLY A 34 14.24 3.43 -6.92
C GLY A 34 14.51 4.37 -5.75
N TYR A 35 14.27 3.88 -4.55
CA TYR A 35 14.57 4.58 -3.30
C TYR A 35 16.06 4.60 -3.02
N ARG A 36 16.62 5.80 -2.76
CA ARG A 36 18.07 6.02 -2.64
C ARG A 36 18.56 6.16 -1.20
N GLY A 37 17.67 6.06 -0.22
CA GLY A 37 18.02 6.22 1.21
C GLY A 37 18.96 5.12 1.72
N ASP A 38 19.81 5.46 2.69
CA ASP A 38 20.77 4.51 3.28
C ASP A 38 20.09 3.31 3.93
N TYR A 39 18.85 3.49 4.43
CA TYR A 39 18.06 2.40 5.00
C TYR A 39 17.84 1.22 4.03
N ILE A 40 17.83 1.46 2.71
CA ILE A 40 17.73 0.38 1.71
C ILE A 40 18.94 -0.57 1.79
N ARG A 41 20.12 -0.02 2.12
CA ARG A 41 21.32 -0.82 2.34
C ARG A 41 21.18 -1.71 3.59
N ASP A 42 20.58 -1.17 4.65
CA ASP A 42 20.35 -1.92 5.88
C ASP A 42 19.34 -3.05 5.66
N VAL A 43 18.24 -2.78 4.95
CA VAL A 43 17.27 -3.83 4.56
C VAL A 43 17.94 -4.92 3.74
N ALA A 44 18.75 -4.57 2.73
CA ALA A 44 19.43 -5.54 1.88
C ALA A 44 20.45 -6.38 2.65
N ARG A 45 21.22 -5.77 3.56
CA ARG A 45 22.17 -6.46 4.46
C ARG A 45 21.44 -7.49 5.33
N ASP A 46 20.36 -7.08 5.98
CA ASP A 46 19.58 -7.94 6.87
C ASP A 46 18.88 -9.07 6.10
N TYR A 47 18.40 -8.77 4.87
CA TYR A 47 17.83 -9.77 3.98
C TYR A 47 18.84 -10.84 3.57
N LEU A 48 20.05 -10.44 3.13
CA LEU A 48 21.12 -11.38 2.75
C LEU A 48 21.66 -12.17 3.93
N ALA A 49 21.58 -11.62 5.14
CA ALA A 49 21.96 -12.32 6.38
C ALA A 49 20.91 -13.35 6.84
N GLY A 50 19.76 -13.49 6.17
CA GLY A 50 18.70 -14.40 6.58
C GLY A 50 17.98 -13.94 7.87
N ALA A 51 17.98 -12.64 8.16
CA ALA A 51 17.39 -12.11 9.37
C ALA A 51 15.88 -12.36 9.46
N THR A 52 15.36 -12.44 10.69
CA THR A 52 13.92 -12.46 10.98
C THR A 52 13.51 -11.11 11.57
N VAL A 53 12.47 -10.51 11.04
CA VAL A 53 11.84 -9.29 11.57
C VAL A 53 10.43 -9.60 12.01
N GLN A 54 10.03 -9.01 13.14
CA GLN A 54 8.66 -9.08 13.63
C GLN A 54 7.92 -7.79 13.27
N ALA A 55 6.82 -7.94 12.54
CA ALA A 55 5.92 -6.84 12.20
C ALA A 55 4.47 -7.30 12.36
N ASP A 56 3.63 -6.51 13.02
CA ASP A 56 2.20 -6.80 13.27
C ASP A 56 1.94 -8.16 13.93
N GLY A 57 2.80 -8.56 14.86
CA GLY A 57 2.70 -9.85 15.54
C GLY A 57 3.04 -11.06 14.67
N ARG A 58 3.65 -10.86 13.51
CA ARG A 58 4.08 -11.93 12.59
C ARG A 58 5.59 -11.86 12.39
N ASP A 59 6.21 -13.01 12.29
CA ASP A 59 7.62 -13.14 11.96
C ASP A 59 7.78 -13.31 10.46
N VAL A 60 8.66 -12.50 9.85
CA VAL A 60 9.04 -12.58 8.45
C VAL A 60 10.53 -12.84 8.38
N THR A 61 10.90 -14.04 7.91
CA THR A 61 12.29 -14.46 7.76
C THR A 61 12.75 -14.26 6.32
N ALA A 62 13.90 -13.60 6.16
CA ALA A 62 14.52 -13.40 4.86
C ALA A 62 14.99 -14.73 4.26
N ARG A 63 14.86 -14.88 2.94
CA ARG A 63 15.32 -16.07 2.20
C ARG A 63 16.79 -15.99 1.79
N ALA A 64 17.41 -14.82 1.91
CA ALA A 64 18.77 -14.55 1.45
C ALA A 64 19.01 -14.85 -0.06
N ASP A 65 17.94 -14.83 -0.85
CA ASP A 65 17.97 -15.06 -2.30
C ASP A 65 17.70 -13.72 -3.04
N ALA A 66 18.75 -13.16 -3.64
CA ALA A 66 18.64 -11.89 -4.36
C ALA A 66 17.78 -11.95 -5.64
N ASP A 67 17.41 -13.14 -6.10
CA ASP A 67 16.58 -13.32 -7.29
C ASP A 67 15.09 -13.53 -6.94
N ASP A 68 14.75 -13.82 -5.68
CA ASP A 68 13.37 -13.93 -5.20
C ASP A 68 12.81 -12.53 -4.83
N LEU A 69 12.34 -11.79 -5.86
CA LEU A 69 11.79 -10.44 -5.68
C LEU A 69 10.58 -10.40 -4.74
N ASP A 70 9.75 -11.45 -4.73
CA ASP A 70 8.59 -11.53 -3.85
C ASP A 70 8.98 -11.74 -2.39
N ALA A 71 10.02 -12.53 -2.12
CA ALA A 71 10.56 -12.66 -0.77
C ALA A 71 11.20 -11.35 -0.31
N ILE A 72 11.94 -10.66 -1.18
CA ILE A 72 12.50 -9.33 -0.91
C ILE A 72 11.39 -8.34 -0.57
N ARG A 73 10.33 -8.29 -1.39
CA ARG A 73 9.16 -7.41 -1.16
C ARG A 73 8.56 -7.62 0.23
N ARG A 74 8.22 -8.86 0.58
CA ARG A 74 7.62 -9.18 1.88
C ARG A 74 8.53 -8.81 3.05
N PHE A 75 9.82 -9.10 2.93
CA PHE A 75 10.79 -8.77 3.97
C PHE A 75 10.99 -7.26 4.12
N ALA A 76 11.16 -6.52 3.01
CA ALA A 76 11.36 -5.08 3.02
C ALA A 76 10.16 -4.34 3.63
N VAL A 77 8.94 -4.73 3.28
CA VAL A 77 7.72 -4.19 3.89
C VAL A 77 7.70 -4.45 5.39
N ALA A 78 7.94 -5.68 5.83
CA ALA A 78 7.95 -6.02 7.26
C ALA A 78 9.04 -5.26 8.02
N TRP A 79 10.24 -5.13 7.43
CA TRP A 79 11.37 -4.42 8.01
C TRP A 79 11.03 -2.94 8.23
N LEU A 80 10.51 -2.25 7.21
CA LEU A 80 10.13 -0.84 7.32
C LEU A 80 8.97 -0.63 8.30
N ARG A 81 8.02 -1.53 8.35
CA ARG A 81 6.90 -1.44 9.30
C ARG A 81 7.36 -1.58 10.73
N ARG A 82 8.31 -2.49 10.99
CA ARG A 82 8.95 -2.59 12.32
C ARG A 82 9.61 -1.26 12.71
N GLU A 83 10.41 -0.67 11.82
CA GLU A 83 11.08 0.60 12.10
C GLU A 83 10.08 1.73 12.37
N GLN A 84 9.04 1.83 11.54
CA GLN A 84 7.98 2.82 11.75
C GLN A 84 7.24 2.63 13.08
N ASP A 85 6.96 1.39 13.49
CA ASP A 85 6.32 1.10 14.77
C ASP A 85 7.25 1.47 15.95
N LEU A 86 8.55 1.19 15.82
CA LEU A 86 9.53 1.60 16.83
C LEU A 86 9.61 3.12 16.97
N ASP A 87 9.66 3.85 15.86
CA ASP A 87 9.69 5.32 15.86
C ASP A 87 8.40 5.91 16.45
N LEU A 88 7.24 5.39 16.06
CA LEU A 88 5.95 5.83 16.58
C LEU A 88 5.85 5.57 18.09
N ARG A 89 6.27 4.41 18.57
CA ARG A 89 6.30 4.09 20.00
C ARG A 89 7.26 4.99 20.77
N ALA A 90 8.43 5.31 20.20
CA ALA A 90 9.37 6.26 20.78
C ALA A 90 8.76 7.67 20.88
N PHE A 91 7.87 8.02 19.96
CA PHE A 91 7.10 9.27 20.00
C PHE A 91 5.85 9.20 20.90
N GLY A 92 5.56 8.05 21.50
CA GLY A 92 4.41 7.85 22.39
C GLY A 92 3.11 7.49 21.66
N VAL A 93 3.20 7.05 20.39
CA VAL A 93 2.06 6.62 19.58
C VAL A 93 2.07 5.09 19.42
N ALA A 94 0.93 4.47 19.65
CA ALA A 94 0.72 3.05 19.35
C ALA A 94 -0.64 2.85 18.67
N PHE A 95 -0.71 1.93 17.73
CA PHE A 95 -1.95 1.57 17.05
C PHE A 95 -2.46 0.22 17.53
N ASP A 96 -3.77 0.12 17.74
CA ASP A 96 -4.44 -1.13 18.12
C ASP A 96 -4.58 -2.08 16.91
N VAL A 97 -4.69 -1.52 15.70
CA VAL A 97 -4.87 -2.30 14.46
C VAL A 97 -4.00 -1.73 13.36
N TYR A 98 -3.20 -2.60 12.76
CA TYR A 98 -2.49 -2.34 11.51
C TYR A 98 -3.28 -2.99 10.37
N PHE A 99 -3.83 -2.16 9.49
CA PHE A 99 -4.64 -2.62 8.36
C PHE A 99 -3.83 -2.53 7.07
N LEU A 100 -3.70 -3.64 6.36
CA LEU A 100 -2.95 -3.74 5.11
C LEU A 100 -3.87 -3.51 3.91
N GLU A 101 -3.48 -2.64 2.98
CA GLU A 101 -4.21 -2.41 1.74
C GLU A 101 -4.37 -3.69 0.92
N SER A 102 -3.31 -4.51 0.85
CA SER A 102 -3.32 -5.78 0.12
C SER A 102 -4.44 -6.73 0.57
N SER A 103 -4.87 -6.65 1.84
CA SER A 103 -5.96 -7.47 2.36
C SER A 103 -7.31 -7.14 1.72
N LEU A 104 -7.54 -5.89 1.29
CA LEU A 104 -8.77 -5.51 0.59
C LEU A 104 -8.92 -6.24 -0.75
N TYR A 105 -7.80 -6.45 -1.44
CA TYR A 105 -7.77 -7.21 -2.69
C TYR A 105 -7.87 -8.71 -2.44
N ALA A 106 -7.08 -9.23 -1.50
CA ALA A 106 -7.07 -10.66 -1.18
C ALA A 106 -8.43 -11.18 -0.68
N ASP A 107 -9.15 -10.36 0.08
CA ASP A 107 -10.47 -10.66 0.62
C ASP A 107 -11.62 -10.31 -0.33
N GLY A 108 -11.32 -9.81 -1.56
CA GLY A 108 -12.31 -9.42 -2.56
C GLY A 108 -13.16 -8.21 -2.18
N LYS A 109 -12.70 -7.39 -1.22
CA LYS A 109 -13.45 -6.24 -0.72
C LYS A 109 -13.53 -5.11 -1.73
N VAL A 110 -12.49 -4.93 -2.54
CA VAL A 110 -12.47 -3.94 -3.63
C VAL A 110 -13.58 -4.24 -4.63
N GLU A 111 -13.68 -5.49 -5.08
CA GLU A 111 -14.71 -5.94 -6.03
C GLU A 111 -16.12 -5.92 -5.41
N GLU A 112 -16.24 -6.24 -4.11
CA GLU A 112 -17.49 -6.19 -3.38
C GLU A 112 -18.02 -4.75 -3.34
N THR A 113 -17.19 -3.79 -2.94
CA THR A 113 -17.53 -2.36 -2.90
C THR A 113 -17.96 -1.84 -4.27
N VAL A 114 -17.26 -2.21 -5.34
CA VAL A 114 -17.66 -1.82 -6.71
C VAL A 114 -19.03 -2.38 -7.06
N ARG A 115 -19.31 -3.66 -6.77
CA ARG A 115 -20.62 -4.28 -7.03
C ARG A 115 -21.74 -3.57 -6.24
N GLU A 116 -21.51 -3.20 -4.99
CA GLU A 116 -22.47 -2.50 -4.16
C GLU A 116 -22.80 -1.11 -4.71
N LEU A 117 -21.77 -0.35 -5.10
CA LEU A 117 -21.96 0.99 -5.69
C LEU A 117 -22.70 0.93 -7.04
N VAL A 118 -22.42 -0.09 -7.87
CA VAL A 118 -23.15 -0.33 -9.11
C VAL A 118 -24.61 -0.70 -8.82
N ALA A 119 -24.86 -1.60 -7.89
CA ALA A 119 -26.22 -2.02 -7.49
C ALA A 119 -27.02 -0.85 -6.91
N ALA A 120 -26.37 0.04 -6.16
CA ALA A 120 -26.96 1.27 -5.61
C ALA A 120 -27.18 2.37 -6.68
N ARG A 121 -26.79 2.16 -7.93
CA ARG A 121 -26.90 3.11 -9.05
C ARG A 121 -26.13 4.43 -8.85
N HIS A 122 -25.07 4.38 -8.06
CA HIS A 122 -24.19 5.53 -7.85
C HIS A 122 -23.09 5.64 -8.93
N THR A 123 -23.09 4.74 -9.91
CA THR A 123 -22.07 4.67 -10.96
C THR A 123 -22.66 4.88 -12.36
N TYR A 124 -21.79 5.12 -13.33
CA TYR A 124 -22.11 5.10 -14.76
C TYR A 124 -20.86 4.72 -15.56
N GLU A 125 -21.03 4.24 -16.79
CA GLU A 125 -19.94 4.00 -17.71
C GLU A 125 -19.83 5.14 -18.72
N GLN A 126 -18.59 5.59 -18.94
CA GLN A 126 -18.25 6.57 -19.96
C GLN A 126 -16.86 6.28 -20.53
N ASP A 127 -16.75 6.26 -21.86
CA ASP A 127 -15.48 6.02 -22.59
C ASP A 127 -14.75 4.74 -22.15
N GLY A 128 -15.53 3.69 -21.82
CA GLY A 128 -15.01 2.40 -21.34
C GLY A 128 -14.53 2.38 -19.89
N ALA A 129 -14.60 3.50 -19.18
CA ALA A 129 -14.29 3.62 -17.76
C ALA A 129 -15.56 3.60 -16.91
N LEU A 130 -15.44 3.06 -15.68
CA LEU A 130 -16.50 3.12 -14.67
C LEU A 130 -16.27 4.31 -13.75
N TRP A 131 -17.28 5.15 -13.61
CA TRP A 131 -17.25 6.39 -12.82
C TRP A 131 -18.21 6.33 -11.63
N LEU A 132 -17.84 6.94 -10.53
CA LEU A 132 -18.72 7.21 -9.38
C LEU A 132 -19.26 8.64 -9.48
N ARG A 133 -20.56 8.81 -9.23
CA ARG A 133 -21.28 10.11 -9.22
C ARG A 133 -21.00 10.87 -7.91
N THR A 134 -19.75 11.22 -7.67
CA THR A 134 -19.33 11.92 -6.44
C THR A 134 -19.87 13.35 -6.38
N THR A 135 -20.16 13.97 -7.53
CA THR A 135 -20.84 15.29 -7.57
C THR A 135 -22.20 15.29 -6.90
N GLY A 136 -22.91 14.15 -6.93
CA GLY A 136 -24.18 13.97 -6.21
C GLY A 136 -24.04 14.00 -4.68
N PHE A 137 -22.82 13.87 -4.17
CA PHE A 137 -22.46 13.91 -2.75
C PHE A 137 -21.66 15.16 -2.36
N GLY A 138 -21.51 16.12 -3.27
CA GLY A 138 -20.88 17.41 -2.99
C GLY A 138 -19.41 17.52 -3.42
N ASP A 139 -18.87 16.54 -4.15
CA ASP A 139 -17.55 16.64 -4.75
C ASP A 139 -17.56 17.61 -5.96
N ASP A 140 -16.40 18.12 -6.34
CA ASP A 140 -16.20 19.03 -7.46
C ASP A 140 -16.36 18.34 -8.83
N LYS A 141 -16.13 17.03 -8.90
CA LYS A 141 -16.22 16.21 -10.13
C LYS A 141 -16.47 14.74 -9.79
N ASP A 142 -17.03 14.02 -10.75
CA ASP A 142 -17.14 12.55 -10.65
C ASP A 142 -15.77 11.88 -10.71
N ARG A 143 -15.63 10.75 -10.05
CA ARG A 143 -14.35 10.04 -9.89
C ARG A 143 -14.32 8.74 -10.70
N VAL A 144 -13.21 8.49 -11.40
CA VAL A 144 -12.98 7.22 -12.07
C VAL A 144 -12.70 6.13 -11.04
N MET A 145 -13.50 5.07 -11.08
CA MET A 145 -13.30 3.87 -10.27
C MET A 145 -12.43 2.82 -11.00
N ARG A 146 -12.83 2.49 -12.24
CA ARG A 146 -12.11 1.53 -13.09
C ARG A 146 -11.72 2.20 -14.40
N LYS A 147 -10.45 2.08 -14.76
CA LYS A 147 -9.90 2.65 -15.99
C LYS A 147 -10.40 1.88 -17.22
N ALA A 148 -10.46 2.54 -18.39
CA ALA A 148 -10.84 1.91 -19.65
C ALA A 148 -9.93 0.73 -20.05
N GLN A 149 -8.65 0.80 -19.70
CA GLN A 149 -7.67 -0.26 -19.93
C GLN A 149 -7.71 -1.37 -18.87
N GLY A 150 -8.65 -1.29 -17.93
CA GLY A 150 -8.74 -2.18 -16.76
C GLY A 150 -7.96 -1.66 -15.55
N GLY A 151 -8.18 -2.32 -14.42
CA GLY A 151 -7.60 -1.94 -13.13
C GLY A 151 -8.36 -0.80 -12.45
N TYR A 152 -8.32 -0.82 -11.12
CA TYR A 152 -8.94 0.21 -10.29
C TYR A 152 -8.00 1.41 -10.09
N THR A 153 -8.58 2.57 -9.83
CA THR A 153 -7.85 3.74 -9.33
C THR A 153 -7.64 3.61 -7.83
N TYR A 154 -6.74 4.41 -7.24
CA TYR A 154 -6.53 4.45 -5.78
C TYR A 154 -7.79 4.79 -4.98
N PHE A 155 -8.74 5.45 -5.61
CA PHE A 155 -10.01 5.83 -5.00
C PHE A 155 -10.84 4.61 -4.54
N VAL A 156 -10.82 3.50 -5.28
CA VAL A 156 -11.65 2.32 -4.95
C VAL A 156 -11.20 1.60 -3.68
N PRO A 157 -9.90 1.27 -3.49
CA PRO A 157 -9.44 0.70 -2.23
C PRO A 157 -9.65 1.65 -1.04
N ASP A 158 -9.56 2.97 -1.24
CA ASP A 158 -9.89 3.93 -0.18
C ASP A 158 -11.37 3.83 0.24
N VAL A 159 -12.30 3.80 -0.72
CA VAL A 159 -13.73 3.59 -0.43
C VAL A 159 -13.97 2.26 0.28
N ALA A 160 -13.36 1.17 -0.20
CA ALA A 160 -13.47 -0.15 0.42
C ALA A 160 -12.91 -0.16 1.85
N TYR A 161 -11.83 0.58 2.11
CA TYR A 161 -11.29 0.72 3.45
C TYR A 161 -12.21 1.52 4.39
N HIS A 162 -12.81 2.60 3.88
CA HIS A 162 -13.81 3.35 4.66
C HIS A 162 -15.00 2.48 5.04
N GLU A 163 -15.53 1.72 4.10
CA GLU A 163 -16.59 0.76 4.37
C GLU A 163 -16.19 -0.28 5.42
N ASN A 164 -14.97 -0.81 5.32
CA ASN A 164 -14.42 -1.72 6.31
C ASN A 164 -14.42 -1.14 7.73
N LYS A 165 -14.09 0.16 7.90
CA LYS A 165 -14.13 0.83 9.20
C LYS A 165 -15.54 0.79 9.80
N TRP A 166 -16.57 1.11 9.02
CA TRP A 166 -17.96 1.05 9.47
C TRP A 166 -18.40 -0.39 9.80
N ARG A 167 -18.03 -1.35 8.96
CA ARG A 167 -18.32 -2.78 9.22
C ARG A 167 -17.65 -3.32 10.49
N ARG A 168 -16.56 -2.72 10.96
CA ARG A 168 -15.92 -3.02 12.24
C ARG A 168 -16.67 -2.45 13.45
N GLY A 169 -17.78 -1.76 13.23
CA GLY A 169 -18.67 -1.27 14.29
C GLY A 169 -18.31 0.10 14.88
N PHE A 170 -17.43 0.86 14.21
CA PHE A 170 -17.14 2.23 14.66
C PHE A 170 -18.30 3.15 14.28
N GLU A 171 -18.85 3.87 15.27
CA GLU A 171 -19.89 4.88 15.05
C GLU A 171 -19.33 6.21 14.58
N ARG A 172 -18.05 6.45 14.85
CA ARG A 172 -17.35 7.66 14.46
C ARG A 172 -15.98 7.30 13.89
N VAL A 173 -15.67 7.83 12.73
CA VAL A 173 -14.38 7.65 12.04
C VAL A 173 -13.76 9.03 11.82
N ILE A 174 -12.49 9.16 12.19
CA ILE A 174 -11.68 10.36 11.97
C ILE A 174 -10.54 9.96 11.06
N ASN A 175 -10.40 10.66 9.92
CA ASN A 175 -9.24 10.52 9.04
C ASN A 175 -8.30 11.69 9.28
N GLU A 176 -7.06 11.39 9.56
CA GLU A 176 -5.99 12.38 9.50
C GLU A 176 -5.20 12.18 8.21
N GLN A 177 -5.08 13.23 7.44
CA GLN A 177 -4.38 13.22 6.15
C GLN A 177 -3.50 14.45 6.03
N GLY A 178 -2.36 14.32 5.35
CA GLY A 178 -1.52 15.45 5.00
C GLY A 178 -2.23 16.42 4.06
N ALA A 179 -1.84 17.67 4.06
CA ALA A 179 -2.43 18.71 3.20
C ALA A 179 -2.24 18.44 1.70
N ASP A 180 -1.32 17.56 1.33
CA ASP A 180 -1.08 17.07 -0.03
C ASP A 180 -2.14 16.06 -0.51
N HIS A 181 -2.95 15.51 0.40
CA HIS A 181 -4.06 14.59 0.11
C HIS A 181 -5.43 15.28 0.03
N HIS A 182 -5.47 16.56 -0.32
CA HIS A 182 -6.70 17.37 -0.37
C HIS A 182 -7.73 16.93 -1.42
N SER A 183 -7.37 16.02 -2.30
CA SER A 183 -8.25 15.50 -3.37
C SER A 183 -8.74 14.05 -3.15
N THR A 184 -8.52 13.49 -1.98
CA THR A 184 -8.97 12.13 -1.62
C THR A 184 -10.12 12.16 -0.63
#